data_2095cd42c8914b0051b035fb1354d3cc
#
_entry.id   2095cd42c8914b0051b035fb1354d3cc
#
_cell.length_a   1.000
_cell.length_b   1.000
_cell.length_c   1.000
_cell.angle_alpha   90.00
_cell.angle_beta   90.00
_cell.angle_gamma   90.00
#
_symmetry.space_group_name_H-M   'P 1'
#
loop_
_entity.id
_entity.type
_entity.pdbx_description
1 polymer ?
#
loop_
_entity_poly.entity_id
_entity_poly.type
_entity_poly.pdbx_seq_one_letter_code
_entity_poly.pdbx_strand_id
1 'polypeptide(L)'
;MSSEGSNEPGAGHSSPFTAAPGGELRSVDEHLREVLAVVEPLTPYEQPLLDAVGLSLVDSVRAPIDLPRFTNSAMDGYAVRHLDVAEARDDRPIHLPVVGESAAGQAGPLGMPPGTSMRIMTGAALPAGADCVVPVEWTDAGAAAVRIYASPTPGQHVRLAGDDVTAGDDLLVAGTVVGPREIGLLAGVGIARVRTRPRPRVVVLSTGSELRDPGQPLGFDSVYDANSYLLAAAVRSAGAIPYRVGVVGDDPRTFSDALSDQLVRADLVVTSGGVSKGVYDVVKDVLSRLGTVRFVEVAMQPGKPQGIGRIGEDRTPIVTLPGNPVSAYVSFEVFVVPALRRMMGKQPERRPLVQATLQGSLRSVPGRRQFLRARFAIDHDGASVRTAGGTGSHLLGGLARANALIVVPEDTTAVADGQQVSVLVLDREL
;
A
#
# COMPACT_ATOMS: atom_id res chain seq x y z
N MET A 1 -25.98 -65.37 38.36
CA MET A 1 -25.15 -64.26 38.90
C MET A 1 -24.75 -63.45 37.72
N SER A 2 -25.38 -62.33 37.57
CA SER A 2 -25.28 -61.37 36.45
C SER A 2 -24.09 -60.49 36.66
N SER A 3 -23.34 -60.18 35.58
CA SER A 3 -22.39 -59.09 35.55
C SER A 3 -22.79 -58.15 34.43
N GLU A 4 -23.34 -57.02 34.83
CA GLU A 4 -23.65 -55.89 33.97
C GLU A 4 -22.35 -55.25 33.49
N GLY A 5 -22.16 -55.17 32.18
CA GLY A 5 -21.14 -54.36 31.53
C GLY A 5 -21.69 -52.97 31.29
N SER A 6 -21.16 -52.00 31.98
CA SER A 6 -21.42 -50.56 31.78
C SER A 6 -20.88 -50.07 30.45
N ASN A 7 -21.80 -49.69 29.57
CA ASN A 7 -21.52 -49.04 28.30
C ASN A 7 -21.30 -47.54 28.56
N GLU A 8 -20.05 -47.07 28.55
CA GLU A 8 -19.75 -45.63 28.57
C GLU A 8 -20.10 -45.03 27.22
N PRO A 9 -20.80 -43.87 27.18
CA PRO A 9 -21.08 -43.19 25.93
C PRO A 9 -19.81 -42.54 25.39
N GLY A 10 -19.47 -42.92 24.16
CA GLY A 10 -18.33 -42.38 23.43
C GLY A 10 -18.34 -40.87 23.41
N ALA A 11 -17.15 -40.30 23.65
CA ALA A 11 -16.87 -38.88 23.57
C ALA A 11 -17.33 -38.31 22.22
N GLY A 12 -18.36 -37.49 22.25
CA GLY A 12 -18.85 -36.81 21.07
C GLY A 12 -17.79 -35.91 20.50
N HIS A 13 -17.38 -36.17 19.26
CA HIS A 13 -16.53 -35.30 18.50
C HIS A 13 -17.24 -33.94 18.33
N SER A 14 -16.84 -32.94 19.10
CA SER A 14 -17.30 -31.57 18.91
C SER A 14 -16.94 -31.11 17.51
N SER A 15 -17.93 -30.66 16.75
CA SER A 15 -17.71 -30.08 15.40
C SER A 15 -16.67 -28.96 15.50
N PRO A 16 -15.61 -28.98 14.68
CA PRO A 16 -14.58 -27.94 14.69
C PRO A 16 -15.05 -26.58 14.12
N PHE A 17 -16.31 -26.49 13.71
CA PHE A 17 -16.93 -25.23 13.32
C PHE A 17 -17.73 -24.66 14.49
N THR A 18 -17.34 -23.48 14.98
CA THR A 18 -18.18 -22.69 15.86
C THR A 18 -19.28 -22.03 15.01
N ALA A 19 -20.49 -22.57 15.05
CA ALA A 19 -21.66 -21.87 14.54
C ALA A 19 -21.93 -20.64 15.42
N ALA A 20 -22.36 -19.53 14.81
CA ALA A 20 -22.96 -18.43 15.55
C ALA A 20 -24.17 -18.94 16.35
N PRO A 21 -24.52 -18.36 17.51
CA PRO A 21 -25.70 -18.76 18.27
C PRO A 21 -26.94 -18.69 17.36
N GLY A 22 -27.56 -19.83 17.10
CA GLY A 22 -28.75 -19.95 16.23
C GLY A 22 -28.51 -20.53 14.85
N GLY A 23 -27.30 -21.00 14.49
CA GLY A 23 -26.99 -21.57 13.18
C GLY A 23 -26.82 -20.56 12.05
N GLU A 24 -26.78 -19.27 12.36
CA GLU A 24 -26.51 -18.19 11.39
C GLU A 24 -25.04 -18.15 10.99
N LEU A 25 -24.80 -17.79 9.71
CA LEU A 25 -23.46 -17.53 9.18
C LEU A 25 -22.91 -16.27 9.84
N ARG A 26 -21.61 -16.24 10.16
CA ARG A 26 -20.94 -15.04 10.61
C ARG A 26 -20.91 -13.99 9.49
N SER A 27 -21.23 -12.74 9.78
CA SER A 27 -21.13 -11.69 8.78
C SER A 27 -19.68 -11.43 8.32
N VAL A 28 -19.50 -10.90 7.12
CA VAL A 28 -18.18 -10.52 6.59
C VAL A 28 -17.50 -9.50 7.51
N ASP A 29 -18.25 -8.51 8.01
CA ASP A 29 -17.69 -7.46 8.86
C ASP A 29 -17.30 -7.96 10.26
N GLU A 30 -18.04 -8.90 10.83
CA GLU A 30 -17.65 -9.56 12.09
C GLU A 30 -16.38 -10.36 11.92
N HIS A 31 -16.30 -11.16 10.85
CA HIS A 31 -15.11 -11.95 10.62
C HIS A 31 -13.88 -11.08 10.39
N LEU A 32 -14.02 -9.98 9.62
CA LEU A 32 -12.94 -9.03 9.44
C LEU A 32 -12.50 -8.36 10.76
N ARG A 33 -13.45 -7.99 11.63
CA ARG A 33 -13.08 -7.46 12.97
C ARG A 33 -12.26 -8.45 13.78
N GLU A 34 -12.59 -9.74 13.73
CA GLU A 34 -11.81 -10.78 14.41
C GLU A 34 -10.43 -10.98 13.77
N VAL A 35 -10.34 -10.95 12.43
CA VAL A 35 -9.05 -10.99 11.73
C VAL A 35 -8.17 -9.82 12.15
N LEU A 36 -8.72 -8.63 12.21
CA LEU A 36 -7.99 -7.46 12.68
C LEU A 36 -7.60 -7.55 14.17
N ALA A 37 -8.40 -8.18 15.01
CA ALA A 37 -8.10 -8.35 16.44
C ALA A 37 -6.95 -9.33 16.73
N VAL A 38 -6.60 -10.23 15.81
CA VAL A 38 -5.47 -11.15 16.00
C VAL A 38 -4.15 -10.62 15.45
N VAL A 39 -4.16 -9.52 14.69
CA VAL A 39 -2.94 -8.88 14.18
C VAL A 39 -2.70 -7.55 14.88
N GLU A 40 -1.43 -7.22 15.06
CA GLU A 40 -0.98 -5.97 15.68
C GLU A 40 -0.07 -5.21 14.72
N PRO A 41 0.00 -3.88 14.81
CA PRO A 41 0.97 -3.11 14.06
C PRO A 41 2.40 -3.54 14.44
N LEU A 42 3.24 -3.80 13.44
CA LEU A 42 4.62 -4.21 13.66
C LEU A 42 5.45 -3.12 14.35
N THR A 43 6.45 -3.52 15.12
CA THR A 43 7.35 -2.58 15.81
C THR A 43 8.08 -1.71 14.81
N PRO A 44 7.99 -0.38 14.93
CA PRO A 44 8.65 0.54 14.00
C PRO A 44 10.14 0.66 14.28
N TYR A 45 10.90 0.98 13.24
CA TYR A 45 12.32 1.31 13.36
C TYR A 45 12.74 2.35 12.31
N GLU A 46 13.91 2.96 12.50
CA GLU A 46 14.45 3.93 11.55
C GLU A 46 15.00 3.26 10.30
N GLN A 47 14.59 3.76 9.15
CA GLN A 47 15.03 3.27 7.84
C GLN A 47 15.60 4.40 6.99
N PRO A 48 16.57 4.10 6.09
CA PRO A 48 16.96 5.02 5.03
C PRO A 48 15.76 5.40 4.16
N LEU A 49 15.78 6.59 3.57
CA LEU A 49 14.64 7.10 2.80
C LEU A 49 14.17 6.13 1.70
N LEU A 50 15.09 5.57 0.91
CA LEU A 50 14.71 4.70 -0.20
C LEU A 50 14.11 3.37 0.25
N ASP A 51 14.49 2.86 1.43
CA ASP A 51 13.91 1.65 2.00
C ASP A 51 12.51 1.89 2.57
N ALA A 52 12.20 3.15 2.91
CA ALA A 52 10.90 3.58 3.41
C ALA A 52 9.80 3.69 2.33
N VAL A 53 10.16 3.62 1.04
CA VAL A 53 9.18 3.73 -0.05
C VAL A 53 8.06 2.70 0.09
N GLY A 54 6.80 3.18 0.09
CA GLY A 54 5.59 2.35 0.27
C GLY A 54 5.29 1.96 1.72
N LEU A 55 6.07 2.43 2.71
CA LEU A 55 5.81 2.24 4.14
C LEU A 55 5.15 3.48 4.74
N SER A 56 4.48 3.32 5.88
CA SER A 56 3.83 4.42 6.59
C SER A 56 4.73 5.00 7.66
N LEU A 57 4.78 6.33 7.73
CA LEU A 57 5.42 7.06 8.82
C LEU A 57 4.71 6.77 10.15
N VAL A 58 5.49 6.58 11.21
CA VAL A 58 4.95 6.41 12.57
C VAL A 58 4.83 7.75 13.27
N ASP A 59 5.74 8.65 13.01
CA ASP A 59 5.80 9.96 13.61
C ASP A 59 5.57 11.04 12.54
N SER A 60 5.00 12.18 12.95
CA SER A 60 4.97 13.37 12.11
C SER A 60 6.38 13.94 11.96
N VAL A 61 6.69 14.48 10.80
CA VAL A 61 8.00 15.00 10.44
C VAL A 61 7.92 16.52 10.31
N ARG A 62 8.82 17.25 10.98
CA ARG A 62 8.94 18.68 10.89
C ARG A 62 10.18 19.09 10.10
N ALA A 63 10.10 20.25 9.45
CA ALA A 63 11.20 20.81 8.70
C ALA A 63 12.36 21.21 9.64
N PRO A 64 13.57 20.66 9.48
CA PRO A 64 14.73 21.07 10.25
C PRO A 64 15.35 22.38 9.73
N ILE A 65 15.07 22.76 8.50
CA ILE A 65 15.60 23.93 7.81
C ILE A 65 14.55 24.52 6.88
N ASP A 66 14.75 25.76 6.48
CA ASP A 66 13.99 26.41 5.41
C ASP A 66 14.20 25.76 4.05
N LEU A 67 13.20 25.83 3.16
CA LEU A 67 13.30 25.47 1.75
C LEU A 67 12.66 26.59 0.90
N PRO A 68 13.41 27.30 0.05
CA PRO A 68 14.88 27.25 -0.09
C PRO A 68 15.60 27.64 1.21
N ARG A 69 16.80 27.09 1.40
CA ARG A 69 17.60 27.32 2.61
C ARG A 69 18.07 28.77 2.76
N PHE A 70 18.22 29.50 1.66
CA PHE A 70 18.65 30.87 1.59
C PHE A 70 17.97 31.59 0.42
N THR A 71 17.88 32.93 0.51
CA THR A 71 17.34 33.76 -0.55
C THR A 71 18.26 33.64 -1.78
N ASN A 72 17.67 33.33 -2.95
CA ASN A 72 18.40 32.99 -4.16
C ASN A 72 17.75 33.57 -5.41
N SER A 73 18.49 33.53 -6.53
CA SER A 73 17.97 33.95 -7.83
C SER A 73 17.02 32.93 -8.45
N ALA A 74 15.90 33.41 -9.01
CA ALA A 74 15.00 32.61 -9.82
C ALA A 74 15.42 32.51 -11.30
N MET A 75 16.37 33.39 -11.77
CA MET A 75 16.78 33.52 -13.14
C MET A 75 18.31 33.65 -13.25
N ASP A 76 18.86 33.34 -14.40
CA ASP A 76 20.21 33.72 -14.75
C ASP A 76 20.23 35.20 -15.15
N GLY A 77 21.20 35.96 -14.66
CA GLY A 77 21.28 37.39 -14.96
C GLY A 77 22.21 38.16 -14.03
N TYR A 78 21.75 39.29 -13.55
CA TYR A 78 22.51 40.19 -12.71
C TYR A 78 21.72 40.58 -11.46
N ALA A 79 22.27 40.30 -10.29
CA ALA A 79 21.80 40.83 -9.04
C ALA A 79 22.08 42.31 -8.97
N VAL A 80 21.08 43.12 -8.63
CA VAL A 80 21.16 44.57 -8.56
C VAL A 80 20.35 45.08 -7.38
N ARG A 81 20.60 46.33 -6.99
CA ARG A 81 19.69 47.07 -6.14
C ARG A 81 18.69 47.79 -7.04
N HIS A 82 17.39 47.61 -6.83
CA HIS A 82 16.32 48.20 -7.64
C HIS A 82 16.53 49.73 -7.85
N LEU A 83 16.89 50.45 -6.77
CA LEU A 83 17.10 51.89 -6.86
C LEU A 83 18.17 52.29 -7.88
N ASP A 84 19.17 51.47 -8.16
CA ASP A 84 20.24 51.75 -9.09
C ASP A 84 19.80 51.52 -10.56
N VAL A 85 18.66 50.85 -10.79
CA VAL A 85 18.15 50.51 -12.14
C VAL A 85 16.69 50.95 -12.36
N ALA A 86 16.08 51.69 -11.43
CA ALA A 86 14.66 52.04 -11.47
C ALA A 86 14.26 52.82 -12.75
N GLU A 87 15.15 53.55 -13.34
CA GLU A 87 14.92 54.32 -14.57
C GLU A 87 15.35 53.59 -15.85
N ALA A 88 15.85 52.36 -15.79
CA ALA A 88 16.31 51.62 -16.95
C ALA A 88 15.17 51.38 -17.95
N ARG A 89 15.40 51.76 -19.21
CA ARG A 89 14.51 51.59 -20.36
C ARG A 89 15.32 51.25 -21.60
N ASP A 90 14.68 50.71 -22.60
CA ASP A 90 15.33 50.33 -23.86
C ASP A 90 16.01 51.50 -24.57
N ASP A 91 15.38 52.67 -24.56
CA ASP A 91 15.92 53.91 -25.12
C ASP A 91 16.91 54.63 -24.18
N ARG A 92 16.98 54.25 -22.90
CA ARG A 92 17.85 54.85 -21.89
C ARG A 92 18.37 53.74 -20.94
N PRO A 93 19.30 52.90 -21.40
CA PRO A 93 19.83 51.82 -20.57
C PRO A 93 20.71 52.38 -19.44
N ILE A 94 20.68 51.67 -18.31
CA ILE A 94 21.57 51.94 -17.17
C ILE A 94 22.80 51.06 -17.29
N HIS A 95 23.99 51.66 -17.03
CA HIS A 95 25.28 50.99 -17.08
C HIS A 95 25.78 50.75 -15.65
N LEU A 96 26.00 49.49 -15.25
CA LEU A 96 26.56 49.13 -13.96
C LEU A 96 27.86 48.33 -14.13
N PRO A 97 28.93 48.63 -13.32
CA PRO A 97 30.07 47.72 -13.21
C PRO A 97 29.63 46.34 -12.67
N VAL A 98 30.19 45.26 -13.23
CA VAL A 98 30.04 43.91 -12.74
C VAL A 98 31.21 43.62 -11.79
N VAL A 99 30.90 43.53 -10.47
CA VAL A 99 31.93 43.41 -9.42
C VAL A 99 32.27 41.99 -9.03
N GLY A 100 31.57 41.01 -9.60
CA GLY A 100 31.80 39.59 -9.33
C GLY A 100 30.70 38.70 -9.90
N GLU A 101 30.75 37.42 -9.48
CA GLU A 101 29.80 36.39 -9.89
C GLU A 101 29.37 35.61 -8.67
N SER A 102 28.04 35.31 -8.56
CA SER A 102 27.45 34.40 -7.61
C SER A 102 27.02 33.14 -8.36
N ALA A 103 27.73 32.05 -8.17
CA ALA A 103 27.45 30.78 -8.76
C ALA A 103 26.87 29.81 -7.70
N ALA A 104 26.07 28.81 -8.14
CA ALA A 104 25.59 27.79 -7.27
C ALA A 104 26.74 26.97 -6.64
N GLY A 105 26.71 26.75 -5.33
CA GLY A 105 27.76 26.03 -4.60
C GLY A 105 28.98 26.86 -4.21
N GLN A 106 29.00 28.17 -4.50
CA GLN A 106 30.08 29.06 -4.08
C GLN A 106 29.98 29.37 -2.58
N ALA A 107 31.07 29.22 -1.85
CA ALA A 107 31.09 29.39 -0.41
C ALA A 107 31.25 30.88 -0.02
N GLY A 108 30.36 31.39 0.80
CA GLY A 108 30.48 32.65 1.53
C GLY A 108 29.47 33.71 1.12
N PRO A 109 29.17 34.65 2.03
CA PRO A 109 28.30 35.78 1.74
C PRO A 109 29.06 36.77 0.82
N LEU A 110 28.50 36.99 -0.36
CA LEU A 110 28.96 38.01 -1.27
C LEU A 110 28.29 39.34 -0.93
N GLY A 111 29.05 40.44 -0.87
CA GLY A 111 28.51 41.76 -0.69
C GLY A 111 28.63 42.57 -2.00
N MET A 112 27.61 43.37 -2.28
CA MET A 112 27.55 44.21 -3.49
C MET A 112 27.37 45.67 -3.10
N PRO A 113 28.35 46.57 -3.45
CA PRO A 113 28.22 48.00 -3.21
C PRO A 113 27.07 48.63 -4.02
N PRO A 114 26.46 49.73 -3.55
CA PRO A 114 25.52 50.52 -4.35
C PRO A 114 26.15 50.98 -5.69
N GLY A 115 25.32 51.03 -6.74
CA GLY A 115 25.78 51.45 -8.09
C GLY A 115 26.59 50.38 -8.83
N THR A 116 26.53 49.10 -8.35
CA THR A 116 27.20 47.96 -9.01
C THR A 116 26.22 46.85 -9.27
N SER A 117 26.64 45.86 -10.05
CA SER A 117 25.90 44.61 -10.29
C SER A 117 26.80 43.39 -10.05
N MET A 118 26.18 42.24 -9.83
CA MET A 118 26.89 40.96 -9.72
C MET A 118 26.22 39.93 -10.62
N ARG A 119 27.00 39.29 -11.49
CA ARG A 119 26.46 38.18 -12.28
C ARG A 119 25.96 37.10 -11.37
N ILE A 120 24.77 36.55 -11.63
CA ILE A 120 24.15 35.56 -10.78
C ILE A 120 23.49 34.44 -11.62
N MET A 121 23.65 33.19 -11.17
CA MET A 121 23.02 32.03 -11.78
C MET A 121 21.78 31.65 -11.01
N THR A 122 20.83 31.01 -11.68
CA THR A 122 19.63 30.46 -11.05
C THR A 122 19.98 29.55 -9.87
N GLY A 123 19.33 29.77 -8.72
CA GLY A 123 19.59 29.04 -7.48
C GLY A 123 20.81 29.50 -6.68
N ALA A 124 21.62 30.44 -7.21
CA ALA A 124 22.76 31.05 -6.49
C ALA A 124 22.26 32.03 -5.43
N ALA A 125 22.99 32.15 -4.32
CA ALA A 125 22.64 33.05 -3.22
C ALA A 125 22.64 34.52 -3.68
N LEU A 126 21.57 35.26 -3.33
CA LEU A 126 21.45 36.65 -3.59
C LEU A 126 22.53 37.42 -2.77
N PRO A 127 23.40 38.24 -3.43
CA PRO A 127 24.39 39.01 -2.70
C PRO A 127 23.77 40.01 -1.73
N ALA A 128 24.41 40.21 -0.57
CA ALA A 128 23.99 41.27 0.35
C ALA A 128 24.11 42.65 -0.34
N GLY A 129 23.01 43.40 -0.31
CA GLY A 129 22.90 44.69 -1.00
C GLY A 129 22.12 44.67 -2.31
N ALA A 130 21.85 43.49 -2.86
CA ALA A 130 20.88 43.29 -3.95
C ALA A 130 19.48 43.01 -3.39
N ASP A 131 18.45 43.48 -4.09
CA ASP A 131 17.03 43.26 -3.73
C ASP A 131 16.20 42.73 -4.92
N CYS A 132 16.79 42.62 -6.13
CA CYS A 132 16.15 42.03 -7.31
C CYS A 132 17.21 41.48 -8.29
N VAL A 133 16.73 40.73 -9.28
CA VAL A 133 17.58 40.18 -10.36
C VAL A 133 17.04 40.65 -11.69
N VAL A 134 17.95 41.20 -12.53
CA VAL A 134 17.69 41.49 -13.93
C VAL A 134 17.98 40.23 -14.75
N PRO A 135 17.02 39.64 -15.47
CA PRO A 135 17.30 38.54 -16.38
C PRO A 135 18.34 38.89 -17.43
N VAL A 136 19.19 37.96 -17.85
CA VAL A 136 20.23 38.20 -18.87
C VAL A 136 19.61 38.72 -20.16
N GLU A 137 18.39 38.34 -20.50
CA GLU A 137 17.64 38.77 -21.68
C GLU A 137 17.30 40.28 -21.69
N TRP A 138 17.33 40.91 -20.52
CA TRP A 138 17.12 42.38 -20.39
C TRP A 138 18.42 43.17 -20.37
N THR A 139 19.53 42.54 -20.81
CA THR A 139 20.87 43.13 -20.75
C THR A 139 21.66 42.84 -22.03
N ASP A 140 22.84 43.47 -22.15
CA ASP A 140 23.84 43.13 -23.18
C ASP A 140 24.77 41.98 -22.79
N ALA A 141 24.52 41.27 -21.68
CA ALA A 141 25.35 40.23 -21.13
C ALA A 141 26.82 40.62 -20.84
N GLY A 142 27.08 41.87 -20.52
CA GLY A 142 28.41 42.40 -20.32
C GLY A 142 29.15 41.81 -19.12
N ALA A 143 30.44 41.46 -19.29
CA ALA A 143 31.24 40.77 -18.26
C ALA A 143 31.91 41.75 -17.25
N ALA A 144 32.42 42.90 -17.69
CA ALA A 144 33.07 43.89 -16.82
C ALA A 144 32.11 45.02 -16.41
N ALA A 145 31.16 45.32 -17.27
CA ALA A 145 30.05 46.23 -17.04
C ALA A 145 28.85 45.75 -17.86
N VAL A 146 27.66 45.94 -17.36
CA VAL A 146 26.41 45.48 -18.00
C VAL A 146 25.51 46.66 -18.33
N ARG A 147 24.90 46.65 -19.52
CA ARG A 147 23.79 47.55 -19.90
C ARG A 147 22.49 46.90 -19.60
N ILE A 148 21.64 47.58 -18.83
CA ILE A 148 20.33 47.09 -18.39
C ILE A 148 19.28 47.90 -19.12
N TYR A 149 18.42 47.22 -19.90
CA TYR A 149 17.42 47.82 -20.76
C TYR A 149 16.02 47.86 -20.12
N ALA A 150 15.79 47.13 -19.02
CA ALA A 150 14.52 47.11 -18.30
C ALA A 150 14.74 47.01 -16.80
N SER A 151 13.90 47.69 -16.00
CA SER A 151 13.97 47.66 -14.55
C SER A 151 13.09 46.57 -14.00
N PRO A 152 13.57 45.62 -13.19
CA PRO A 152 12.73 44.74 -12.40
C PRO A 152 12.10 45.53 -11.25
N THR A 153 10.94 45.07 -10.75
CA THR A 153 10.40 45.56 -9.50
C THR A 153 11.15 45.01 -8.27
N PRO A 154 11.12 45.70 -7.11
CA PRO A 154 11.74 45.15 -5.89
C PRO A 154 11.25 43.72 -5.58
N GLY A 155 12.18 42.82 -5.28
CA GLY A 155 11.93 41.39 -5.06
C GLY A 155 11.72 40.57 -6.33
N GLN A 156 11.66 41.18 -7.52
CA GLN A 156 11.42 40.41 -8.75
C GLN A 156 12.57 39.46 -9.07
N HIS A 157 12.23 38.24 -9.47
CA HIS A 157 13.16 37.15 -9.76
C HIS A 157 14.03 36.71 -8.56
N VAL A 158 13.56 36.98 -7.35
CA VAL A 158 14.16 36.51 -6.10
C VAL A 158 13.23 35.51 -5.45
N ARG A 159 13.77 34.38 -5.01
CA ARG A 159 13.11 33.39 -4.14
C ARG A 159 13.62 33.61 -2.71
N LEU A 160 12.72 33.86 -1.77
CA LEU A 160 13.12 34.08 -0.39
C LEU A 160 13.45 32.76 0.31
N ALA A 161 14.28 32.79 1.34
CA ALA A 161 14.46 31.68 2.24
C ALA A 161 13.09 31.31 2.84
N GLY A 162 12.73 30.03 2.82
CA GLY A 162 11.46 29.55 3.38
C GLY A 162 10.22 29.79 2.54
N ASP A 163 10.32 30.23 1.28
CA ASP A 163 9.16 30.46 0.40
C ASP A 163 8.26 29.22 0.21
N ASP A 164 8.83 28.02 0.28
CA ASP A 164 8.11 26.74 0.14
C ASP A 164 7.85 26.09 1.52
N VAL A 165 8.88 26.03 2.35
CA VAL A 165 8.85 25.42 3.68
C VAL A 165 9.68 26.26 4.65
N THR A 166 9.12 26.58 5.81
CA THR A 166 9.81 27.26 6.91
C THR A 166 10.28 26.24 7.96
N ALA A 167 11.45 26.45 8.53
CA ALA A 167 11.95 25.61 9.63
C ALA A 167 10.93 25.53 10.77
N GLY A 168 10.58 24.32 11.19
CA GLY A 168 9.54 24.04 12.19
C GLY A 168 8.17 23.69 11.64
N ASP A 169 7.91 23.90 10.34
CA ASP A 169 6.65 23.50 9.70
C ASP A 169 6.44 21.99 9.75
N ASP A 170 5.19 21.58 9.87
CA ASP A 170 4.78 20.17 9.76
C ASP A 170 4.81 19.75 8.27
N LEU A 171 5.80 18.93 7.89
CA LEU A 171 5.97 18.46 6.51
C LEU A 171 5.07 17.30 6.16
N LEU A 172 5.07 16.28 7.01
CA LEU A 172 4.33 15.04 6.81
C LEU A 172 3.74 14.60 8.15
N VAL A 173 2.51 14.11 8.12
CA VAL A 173 1.83 13.61 9.32
C VAL A 173 2.05 12.11 9.50
N ALA A 174 1.98 11.64 10.73
CA ALA A 174 1.99 10.21 11.04
C ALA A 174 0.92 9.47 10.23
N GLY A 175 1.23 8.28 9.72
CA GLY A 175 0.36 7.50 8.83
C GLY A 175 0.54 7.81 7.34
N THR A 176 1.24 8.88 6.97
CA THR A 176 1.56 9.15 5.56
C THR A 176 2.35 8.00 4.96
N VAL A 177 1.88 7.48 3.82
CA VAL A 177 2.63 6.48 3.04
C VAL A 177 3.70 7.21 2.22
N VAL A 178 4.95 6.82 2.45
CA VAL A 178 6.11 7.47 1.82
C VAL A 178 6.19 7.06 0.34
N GLY A 179 6.04 8.01 -0.56
CA GLY A 179 6.19 7.86 -2.00
C GLY A 179 7.32 8.72 -2.54
N PRO A 180 7.49 8.79 -3.88
CA PRO A 180 8.55 9.57 -4.50
C PRO A 180 8.54 11.06 -4.12
N ARG A 181 7.36 11.66 -3.94
CA ARG A 181 7.21 13.10 -3.60
C ARG A 181 7.66 13.35 -2.16
N GLU A 182 7.23 12.49 -1.25
CA GLU A 182 7.60 12.53 0.17
C GLU A 182 9.12 12.32 0.35
N ILE A 183 9.71 11.39 -0.42
CA ILE A 183 11.17 11.19 -0.44
C ILE A 183 11.89 12.46 -0.93
N GLY A 184 11.41 13.08 -2.01
CA GLY A 184 12.00 14.31 -2.54
C GLY A 184 11.98 15.44 -1.51
N LEU A 185 10.84 15.64 -0.83
CA LEU A 185 10.70 16.65 0.21
C LEU A 185 11.64 16.39 1.40
N LEU A 186 11.62 15.16 1.94
CA LEU A 186 12.46 14.77 3.07
C LEU A 186 13.95 14.93 2.77
N ALA A 187 14.38 14.51 1.60
CA ALA A 187 15.76 14.67 1.14
C ALA A 187 16.12 16.15 0.96
N GLY A 188 15.21 16.97 0.40
CA GLY A 188 15.38 18.41 0.18
C GLY A 188 15.61 19.21 1.47
N VAL A 189 15.00 18.77 2.58
CA VAL A 189 15.22 19.36 3.91
C VAL A 189 16.31 18.65 4.72
N GLY A 190 17.05 17.71 4.13
CA GLY A 190 18.23 17.08 4.74
C GLY A 190 17.92 15.90 5.68
N ILE A 191 16.72 15.36 5.68
CA ILE A 191 16.37 14.17 6.45
C ILE A 191 16.84 12.94 5.69
N ALA A 192 17.69 12.12 6.30
CA ALA A 192 18.25 10.91 5.69
C ALA A 192 17.54 9.62 6.08
N ARG A 193 16.83 9.62 7.21
CA ARG A 193 16.15 8.45 7.77
C ARG A 193 14.80 8.85 8.33
N VAL A 194 13.85 7.93 8.29
CA VAL A 194 12.52 8.10 8.85
C VAL A 194 12.10 6.85 9.62
N ARG A 195 11.22 7.03 10.61
CA ARG A 195 10.71 5.94 11.40
C ARG A 195 9.43 5.40 10.76
N THR A 196 9.47 4.15 10.32
CA THR A 196 8.36 3.46 9.66
C THR A 196 8.16 2.05 10.23
N ARG A 197 7.00 1.45 9.93
CA ARG A 197 6.76 0.03 10.24
C ARG A 197 7.29 -0.83 9.10
N PRO A 198 7.91 -1.99 9.42
CA PRO A 198 8.45 -2.88 8.38
C PRO A 198 7.36 -3.55 7.55
N ARG A 199 7.78 -4.16 6.44
CA ARG A 199 6.93 -5.04 5.63
C ARG A 199 6.72 -6.35 6.37
N PRO A 200 5.46 -6.81 6.60
CA PRO A 200 5.18 -8.09 7.24
C PRO A 200 5.80 -9.26 6.44
N ARG A 201 6.38 -10.20 7.16
CA ARG A 201 6.86 -11.48 6.63
C ARG A 201 5.71 -12.48 6.69
N VAL A 202 5.21 -12.88 5.52
CA VAL A 202 4.03 -13.74 5.39
C VAL A 202 4.42 -15.11 4.87
N VAL A 203 4.25 -16.12 5.70
CA VAL A 203 4.41 -17.51 5.28
C VAL A 203 3.14 -17.97 4.57
N VAL A 204 3.27 -18.50 3.35
CA VAL A 204 2.18 -19.02 2.53
C VAL A 204 2.36 -20.52 2.36
N LEU A 205 1.37 -21.29 2.82
CA LEU A 205 1.32 -22.75 2.74
C LEU A 205 0.11 -23.22 1.93
N SER A 206 0.32 -24.16 1.02
CA SER A 206 -0.75 -24.96 0.39
C SER A 206 -0.63 -26.42 0.81
N THR A 207 -1.76 -27.05 1.11
CA THR A 207 -1.82 -28.47 1.46
C THR A 207 -2.72 -29.23 0.49
N GLY A 208 -2.32 -30.44 0.18
CA GLY A 208 -3.04 -31.36 -0.70
C GLY A 208 -2.11 -32.37 -1.31
N SER A 209 -2.37 -33.66 -1.11
CA SER A 209 -1.59 -34.75 -1.69
C SER A 209 -1.68 -34.82 -3.22
N GLU A 210 -2.74 -34.21 -3.79
CA GLU A 210 -2.95 -34.05 -5.23
C GLU A 210 -2.08 -32.96 -5.85
N LEU A 211 -1.53 -32.04 -5.04
CA LEU A 211 -0.82 -30.87 -5.55
C LEU A 211 0.59 -31.22 -6.09
N ARG A 212 0.97 -30.56 -7.16
CA ARG A 212 2.32 -30.62 -7.75
C ARG A 212 2.81 -29.21 -8.05
N ASP A 213 4.09 -28.96 -7.88
CA ASP A 213 4.68 -27.69 -8.30
C ASP A 213 4.62 -27.55 -9.84
N PRO A 214 4.39 -26.33 -10.36
CA PRO A 214 4.43 -26.06 -11.80
C PRO A 214 5.75 -26.55 -12.42
N GLY A 215 5.63 -27.23 -13.58
CA GLY A 215 6.77 -27.82 -14.27
C GLY A 215 7.04 -29.28 -13.91
N GLN A 216 6.45 -29.82 -12.86
CA GLN A 216 6.52 -31.25 -12.55
C GLN A 216 5.50 -32.07 -13.36
N PRO A 217 5.77 -33.35 -13.65
CA PRO A 217 4.79 -34.22 -14.30
C PRO A 217 3.53 -34.39 -13.45
N LEU A 218 2.36 -34.36 -14.09
CA LEU A 218 1.07 -34.67 -13.43
C LEU A 218 0.76 -36.16 -13.52
N GLY A 219 0.32 -36.72 -12.39
CA GLY A 219 -0.37 -38.01 -12.36
C GLY A 219 -1.85 -37.85 -12.75
N PHE A 220 -2.58 -38.97 -12.80
CA PHE A 220 -3.99 -38.98 -13.18
C PHE A 220 -4.89 -38.18 -12.23
N ASP A 221 -4.53 -38.13 -10.95
CA ASP A 221 -5.27 -37.53 -9.84
C ASP A 221 -4.62 -36.27 -9.26
N SER A 222 -3.63 -35.70 -9.99
CA SER A 222 -2.89 -34.54 -9.51
C SER A 222 -3.20 -33.27 -10.30
N VAL A 223 -3.03 -32.13 -9.64
CA VAL A 223 -3.20 -30.78 -10.17
C VAL A 223 -2.03 -29.89 -9.77
N TYR A 224 -1.78 -28.84 -10.54
CA TYR A 224 -0.74 -27.88 -10.14
C TYR A 224 -1.20 -26.98 -8.98
N ASP A 225 -0.29 -26.72 -8.05
CA ASP A 225 -0.49 -25.74 -6.97
C ASP A 225 -0.54 -24.31 -7.53
N ALA A 226 -1.73 -23.84 -7.82
CA ALA A 226 -1.95 -22.46 -8.22
C ALA A 226 -2.04 -21.52 -7.01
N ASN A 227 -2.52 -22.00 -5.86
CA ASN A 227 -2.88 -21.16 -4.73
C ASN A 227 -1.66 -20.57 -4.02
N SER A 228 -0.61 -21.35 -3.75
CA SER A 228 0.57 -20.80 -3.08
C SER A 228 1.26 -19.74 -3.93
N TYR A 229 1.29 -19.91 -5.24
CA TYR A 229 1.85 -18.90 -6.17
C TYR A 229 0.97 -17.64 -6.23
N LEU A 230 -0.35 -17.82 -6.35
CA LEU A 230 -1.33 -16.74 -6.36
C LEU A 230 -1.25 -15.90 -5.08
N LEU A 231 -1.27 -16.56 -3.93
CA LEU A 231 -1.24 -15.89 -2.63
C LEU A 231 0.13 -15.24 -2.34
N ALA A 232 1.24 -15.88 -2.71
CA ALA A 232 2.55 -15.27 -2.58
C ALA A 232 2.71 -14.01 -3.45
N ALA A 233 2.18 -14.04 -4.68
CA ALA A 233 2.12 -12.87 -5.55
C ALA A 233 1.23 -11.78 -4.96
N ALA A 234 0.05 -12.14 -4.42
CA ALA A 234 -0.87 -11.20 -3.77
C ALA A 234 -0.27 -10.55 -2.52
N VAL A 235 0.44 -11.32 -1.68
CA VAL A 235 1.20 -10.82 -0.52
C VAL A 235 2.22 -9.77 -0.96
N ARG A 236 2.98 -10.05 -2.03
CA ARG A 236 3.96 -9.10 -2.57
C ARG A 236 3.30 -7.83 -3.10
N SER A 237 2.20 -7.96 -3.82
CA SER A 237 1.41 -6.82 -4.33
C SER A 237 0.81 -5.98 -3.20
N ALA A 238 0.46 -6.60 -2.06
CA ALA A 238 0.01 -5.89 -0.87
C ALA A 238 1.13 -5.18 -0.10
N GLY A 239 2.39 -5.28 -0.56
CA GLY A 239 3.56 -4.63 0.04
C GLY A 239 4.21 -5.41 1.17
N ALA A 240 3.88 -6.69 1.35
CA ALA A 240 4.49 -7.60 2.32
C ALA A 240 5.54 -8.53 1.68
N ILE A 241 6.28 -9.27 2.48
CA ILE A 241 7.33 -10.20 2.04
C ILE A 241 6.80 -11.63 2.10
N PRO A 242 6.55 -12.30 0.95
CA PRO A 242 6.07 -13.68 0.96
C PRO A 242 7.20 -14.69 1.15
N TYR A 243 6.96 -15.68 1.98
CA TYR A 243 7.73 -16.91 2.09
C TYR A 243 6.85 -18.08 1.67
N ARG A 244 6.92 -18.47 0.41
CA ARG A 244 6.19 -19.64 -0.08
C ARG A 244 6.89 -20.92 0.39
N VAL A 245 6.17 -21.70 1.19
CA VAL A 245 6.56 -23.07 1.50
C VAL A 245 5.95 -23.96 0.41
N GLY A 246 6.70 -24.84 -0.19
CA GLY A 246 6.20 -25.73 -1.24
C GLY A 246 4.97 -26.54 -0.80
N VAL A 247 4.53 -27.45 -1.65
CA VAL A 247 3.40 -28.33 -1.33
C VAL A 247 3.71 -29.18 -0.09
N VAL A 248 2.82 -29.09 0.90
CA VAL A 248 2.89 -29.91 2.12
C VAL A 248 1.84 -31.02 1.99
N GLY A 249 2.27 -32.26 2.20
CA GLY A 249 1.36 -33.42 2.14
C GLY A 249 0.33 -33.42 3.25
N ASP A 250 -0.72 -34.23 3.08
CA ASP A 250 -1.87 -34.35 4.04
C ASP A 250 -1.54 -35.24 5.26
N ASP A 251 -0.26 -35.35 5.62
CA ASP A 251 0.14 -36.00 6.87
C ASP A 251 0.21 -34.97 8.01
N PRO A 252 -0.48 -35.20 9.15
CA PRO A 252 -0.51 -34.26 10.28
C PRO A 252 0.85 -33.90 10.86
N ARG A 253 1.80 -34.85 10.88
CA ARG A 253 3.17 -34.58 11.39
C ARG A 253 3.94 -33.72 10.42
N THR A 254 3.95 -34.10 9.16
CA THR A 254 4.62 -33.33 8.08
C THR A 254 4.11 -31.89 8.03
N PHE A 255 2.79 -31.68 8.18
CA PHE A 255 2.20 -30.35 8.24
C PHE A 255 2.65 -29.58 9.49
N SER A 256 2.62 -30.22 10.67
CA SER A 256 3.02 -29.58 11.93
C SER A 256 4.47 -29.18 11.91
N ASP A 257 5.36 -30.05 11.43
CA ASP A 257 6.81 -29.81 11.34
C ASP A 257 7.09 -28.66 10.35
N ALA A 258 6.50 -28.72 9.15
CA ALA A 258 6.63 -27.66 8.15
C ALA A 258 6.12 -26.31 8.66
N LEU A 259 5.04 -26.29 9.43
CA LEU A 259 4.50 -25.08 10.03
C LEU A 259 5.46 -24.55 11.10
N SER A 260 5.92 -25.40 12.02
CA SER A 260 6.80 -25.04 13.13
C SER A 260 8.12 -24.43 12.64
N ASP A 261 8.73 -25.01 11.62
CA ASP A 261 9.97 -24.51 11.00
C ASP A 261 9.83 -23.09 10.43
N GLN A 262 8.62 -22.69 10.05
CA GLN A 262 8.37 -21.38 9.45
C GLN A 262 8.01 -20.30 10.47
N LEU A 263 7.54 -20.66 11.67
CA LEU A 263 7.07 -19.69 12.67
C LEU A 263 8.15 -18.71 13.10
N VAL A 264 9.40 -19.14 13.14
CA VAL A 264 10.56 -18.31 13.55
C VAL A 264 10.73 -17.06 12.68
N ARG A 265 10.21 -17.07 11.46
CA ARG A 265 10.33 -15.95 10.52
C ARG A 265 8.99 -15.33 10.11
N ALA A 266 7.87 -15.81 10.64
CA ALA A 266 6.54 -15.40 10.24
C ALA A 266 6.00 -14.29 11.15
N ASP A 267 5.57 -13.18 10.56
CA ASP A 267 4.72 -12.21 11.23
C ASP A 267 3.23 -12.55 11.03
N LEU A 268 2.93 -13.32 9.96
CA LEU A 268 1.61 -13.85 9.64
C LEU A 268 1.76 -15.16 8.85
N VAL A 269 0.92 -16.15 9.15
CA VAL A 269 0.79 -17.36 8.36
C VAL A 269 -0.53 -17.33 7.59
N VAL A 270 -0.47 -17.67 6.30
CA VAL A 270 -1.64 -17.83 5.43
C VAL A 270 -1.62 -19.23 4.85
N THR A 271 -2.65 -20.03 5.12
CA THR A 271 -2.81 -21.34 4.50
C THR A 271 -3.95 -21.35 3.50
N SER A 272 -3.84 -22.17 2.46
CA SER A 272 -4.90 -22.43 1.48
C SER A 272 -5.14 -23.92 1.34
N GLY A 273 -6.40 -24.31 1.38
CA GLY A 273 -6.82 -25.71 1.45
C GLY A 273 -7.04 -26.16 2.91
N GLY A 274 -7.54 -27.36 3.05
CA GLY A 274 -7.68 -27.96 4.36
C GLY A 274 -8.73 -27.31 5.31
N VAL A 275 -9.73 -26.57 4.80
CA VAL A 275 -10.76 -25.89 5.63
C VAL A 275 -12.20 -26.25 5.26
N SER A 276 -12.41 -27.29 4.45
CA SER A 276 -13.73 -27.74 4.01
C SER A 276 -14.34 -28.75 4.98
N LYS A 277 -15.51 -29.29 4.68
CA LYS A 277 -16.17 -30.37 5.44
C LYS A 277 -15.61 -31.76 5.09
N GLY A 278 -14.50 -31.85 4.37
CA GLY A 278 -13.89 -33.13 3.97
C GLY A 278 -13.32 -33.90 5.16
N VAL A 279 -13.41 -35.23 5.09
CA VAL A 279 -12.97 -36.16 6.14
C VAL A 279 -11.43 -36.17 6.33
N TYR A 280 -10.68 -35.62 5.37
CA TYR A 280 -9.21 -35.62 5.33
C TYR A 280 -8.60 -34.21 5.39
N ASP A 281 -9.16 -33.36 6.24
CA ASP A 281 -8.76 -31.94 6.29
C ASP A 281 -7.64 -31.73 7.33
N VAL A 282 -6.39 -32.04 6.94
CA VAL A 282 -5.21 -32.05 7.82
C VAL A 282 -4.98 -30.70 8.52
N VAL A 283 -5.17 -29.59 7.80
CA VAL A 283 -5.01 -28.24 8.39
C VAL A 283 -5.97 -28.02 9.52
N LYS A 284 -7.24 -28.35 9.28
CA LYS A 284 -8.30 -28.22 10.29
C LYS A 284 -8.06 -29.14 11.48
N ASP A 285 -7.70 -30.40 11.23
CA ASP A 285 -7.42 -31.38 12.27
C ASP A 285 -6.26 -30.93 13.18
N VAL A 286 -5.13 -30.58 12.62
CA VAL A 286 -3.96 -30.14 13.39
C VAL A 286 -4.24 -28.84 14.13
N LEU A 287 -4.78 -27.82 13.45
CA LEU A 287 -4.98 -26.50 14.05
C LEU A 287 -6.13 -26.50 15.08
N SER A 288 -7.17 -27.33 14.91
CA SER A 288 -8.25 -27.48 15.91
C SER A 288 -7.76 -28.10 17.21
N ARG A 289 -6.83 -29.06 17.12
CA ARG A 289 -6.22 -29.69 18.32
C ARG A 289 -5.39 -28.72 19.14
N LEU A 290 -4.84 -27.68 18.52
CA LEU A 290 -4.16 -26.60 19.24
C LEU A 290 -5.11 -25.74 20.08
N GLY A 291 -6.43 -25.77 19.80
CA GLY A 291 -7.46 -25.01 20.53
C GLY A 291 -7.40 -23.49 20.36
N THR A 292 -6.44 -22.98 19.58
CA THR A 292 -6.16 -21.55 19.39
C THR A 292 -6.65 -21.01 18.04
N VAL A 293 -7.06 -21.91 17.13
CA VAL A 293 -7.59 -21.59 15.80
C VAL A 293 -9.05 -21.96 15.72
N ARG A 294 -9.90 -21.02 15.33
CA ARG A 294 -11.33 -21.20 15.15
C ARG A 294 -11.67 -21.26 13.67
N PHE A 295 -12.45 -22.27 13.29
CA PHE A 295 -13.02 -22.43 11.96
C PHE A 295 -14.48 -21.98 11.95
N VAL A 296 -14.85 -21.16 10.96
CA VAL A 296 -16.17 -20.53 10.88
C VAL A 296 -16.68 -20.55 9.45
N GLU A 297 -18.01 -20.47 9.31
CA GLU A 297 -18.67 -20.21 8.04
C GLU A 297 -19.09 -18.74 7.97
N VAL A 298 -18.58 -18.02 6.96
CA VAL A 298 -18.83 -16.58 6.76
C VAL A 298 -19.94 -16.40 5.72
N ALA A 299 -20.81 -15.41 5.92
CA ALA A 299 -21.89 -15.05 5.01
C ALA A 299 -21.36 -14.33 3.76
N MET A 300 -20.51 -15.01 2.98
CA MET A 300 -19.93 -14.51 1.74
C MET A 300 -19.95 -15.53 0.61
N GLN A 301 -19.82 -15.07 -0.61
CA GLN A 301 -19.66 -15.90 -1.80
C GLN A 301 -18.78 -15.18 -2.85
N PRO A 302 -17.67 -15.86 -3.29
CA PRO A 302 -17.12 -17.13 -2.79
C PRO A 302 -16.41 -16.94 -1.44
N GLY A 303 -15.99 -18.02 -0.78
CA GLY A 303 -15.13 -17.95 0.40
C GLY A 303 -15.80 -18.27 1.75
N LYS A 304 -16.90 -19.02 1.76
CA LYS A 304 -17.68 -19.33 2.98
C LYS A 304 -16.85 -19.92 4.15
N PRO A 305 -16.03 -21.00 3.99
CA PRO A 305 -15.24 -21.53 5.09
C PRO A 305 -13.97 -20.67 5.31
N GLN A 306 -13.73 -20.31 6.55
CA GLN A 306 -12.58 -19.52 6.99
C GLN A 306 -12.03 -20.06 8.30
N GLY A 307 -10.75 -19.83 8.58
CA GLY A 307 -10.19 -20.08 9.89
C GLY A 307 -9.28 -18.97 10.33
N ILE A 308 -9.22 -18.74 11.64
CA ILE A 308 -8.43 -17.66 12.23
C ILE A 308 -7.99 -18.02 13.63
N GLY A 309 -6.78 -17.62 13.99
CA GLY A 309 -6.23 -17.81 15.31
C GLY A 309 -4.82 -17.30 15.47
N ARG A 310 -4.15 -17.80 16.51
CA ARG A 310 -2.74 -17.58 16.81
C ARG A 310 -2.08 -18.92 17.10
N ILE A 311 -0.85 -19.13 16.65
CA ILE A 311 -0.11 -20.40 16.77
C ILE A 311 1.31 -20.18 17.26
N GLY A 312 1.90 -21.24 17.81
CA GLY A 312 3.27 -21.22 18.36
C GLY A 312 3.39 -20.43 19.67
N GLU A 313 4.58 -20.43 20.24
CA GLU A 313 4.89 -19.74 21.50
C GLU A 313 4.77 -18.22 21.37
N ASP A 314 5.22 -17.67 20.24
CA ASP A 314 5.13 -16.24 19.92
C ASP A 314 3.72 -15.78 19.52
N ARG A 315 2.73 -16.70 19.56
CA ARG A 315 1.33 -16.41 19.20
C ARG A 315 1.18 -15.79 17.81
N THR A 316 1.94 -16.28 16.84
CA THR A 316 1.91 -15.81 15.45
C THR A 316 0.48 -15.92 14.88
N PRO A 317 -0.07 -14.83 14.31
CA PRO A 317 -1.37 -14.87 13.66
C PRO A 317 -1.40 -15.86 12.50
N ILE A 318 -2.52 -16.58 12.35
CA ILE A 318 -2.78 -17.46 11.22
C ILE A 318 -4.17 -17.20 10.65
N VAL A 319 -4.25 -17.12 9.32
CA VAL A 319 -5.50 -17.06 8.56
C VAL A 319 -5.52 -18.23 7.59
N THR A 320 -6.58 -19.05 7.66
CA THR A 320 -6.76 -20.19 6.78
C THR A 320 -7.84 -19.90 5.75
N LEU A 321 -7.50 -20.04 4.48
CA LEU A 321 -8.32 -19.69 3.33
C LEU A 321 -8.86 -20.94 2.61
N PRO A 322 -9.99 -20.85 1.88
CA PRO A 322 -10.52 -21.96 1.10
C PRO A 322 -9.55 -22.49 0.04
N GLY A 323 -9.68 -23.79 -0.31
CA GLY A 323 -8.85 -24.42 -1.34
C GLY A 323 -9.15 -23.98 -2.78
N ASN A 324 -10.38 -23.54 -3.09
CA ASN A 324 -10.70 -23.05 -4.44
C ASN A 324 -10.00 -21.72 -4.74
N PRO A 325 -9.30 -21.55 -5.88
CA PRO A 325 -8.45 -20.39 -6.16
C PRO A 325 -9.15 -19.04 -6.06
N VAL A 326 -10.34 -18.91 -6.63
CA VAL A 326 -11.11 -17.66 -6.56
C VAL A 326 -11.57 -17.36 -5.13
N SER A 327 -11.94 -18.39 -4.37
CA SER A 327 -12.32 -18.24 -2.96
C SER A 327 -11.12 -17.79 -2.12
N ALA A 328 -9.94 -18.38 -2.35
CA ALA A 328 -8.70 -18.02 -1.67
C ALA A 328 -8.33 -16.56 -1.95
N TYR A 329 -8.35 -16.15 -3.21
CA TYR A 329 -7.99 -14.78 -3.60
C TYR A 329 -8.99 -13.74 -3.07
N VAL A 330 -10.29 -13.98 -3.20
CA VAL A 330 -11.32 -13.07 -2.67
C VAL A 330 -11.20 -12.95 -1.15
N SER A 331 -11.02 -14.07 -0.44
CA SER A 331 -10.80 -14.04 1.01
C SER A 331 -9.51 -13.32 1.39
N PHE A 332 -8.45 -13.46 0.59
CA PHE A 332 -7.21 -12.71 0.76
C PHE A 332 -7.45 -11.20 0.65
N GLU A 333 -8.13 -10.73 -0.39
CA GLU A 333 -8.44 -9.30 -0.58
C GLU A 333 -9.32 -8.73 0.53
N VAL A 334 -10.30 -9.51 0.99
CA VAL A 334 -11.28 -9.05 1.99
C VAL A 334 -10.74 -9.10 3.42
N PHE A 335 -9.87 -10.05 3.75
CA PHE A 335 -9.44 -10.31 5.12
C PHE A 335 -7.92 -10.13 5.33
N VAL A 336 -7.09 -10.65 4.43
CA VAL A 336 -5.64 -10.63 4.62
C VAL A 336 -5.05 -9.27 4.25
N VAL A 337 -5.50 -8.64 3.17
CA VAL A 337 -5.05 -7.28 2.80
C VAL A 337 -5.29 -6.27 3.93
N PRO A 338 -6.49 -6.20 4.55
CA PRO A 338 -6.70 -5.34 5.73
C PRO A 338 -5.77 -5.67 6.90
N ALA A 339 -5.52 -6.95 7.17
CA ALA A 339 -4.58 -7.38 8.21
C ALA A 339 -3.16 -6.90 7.93
N LEU A 340 -2.67 -7.07 6.70
CA LEU A 340 -1.35 -6.60 6.28
C LEU A 340 -1.24 -5.07 6.38
N ARG A 341 -2.29 -4.33 5.94
CA ARG A 341 -2.32 -2.87 6.06
C ARG A 341 -2.25 -2.41 7.50
N ARG A 342 -3.00 -3.08 8.41
CA ARG A 342 -2.93 -2.83 9.87
C ARG A 342 -1.53 -3.09 10.42
N MET A 343 -0.89 -4.22 10.06
CA MET A 343 0.47 -4.55 10.49
C MET A 343 1.49 -3.49 10.04
N MET A 344 1.32 -2.94 8.85
CA MET A 344 2.14 -1.85 8.30
C MET A 344 1.73 -0.45 8.80
N GLY A 345 0.64 -0.32 9.56
CA GLY A 345 0.11 0.98 9.99
C GLY A 345 -0.49 1.82 8.86
N LYS A 346 -0.87 1.20 7.75
CA LYS A 346 -1.49 1.89 6.61
C LYS A 346 -2.97 2.19 6.87
N GLN A 347 -3.41 3.40 6.53
CA GLN A 347 -4.80 3.80 6.58
C GLN A 347 -5.33 4.19 5.18
N PRO A 348 -6.59 3.93 4.87
CA PRO A 348 -7.53 3.08 5.62
C PRO A 348 -7.07 1.62 5.61
N GLU A 349 -7.45 0.81 6.61
CA GLU A 349 -7.10 -0.62 6.66
C GLU A 349 -7.75 -1.39 5.50
N ARG A 350 -8.99 -1.04 5.13
CA ARG A 350 -9.69 -1.61 3.96
C ARG A 350 -9.37 -0.82 2.70
N ARG A 351 -9.29 -1.48 1.57
CA ARG A 351 -9.29 -0.78 0.29
C ARG A 351 -10.61 -0.02 0.13
N PRO A 352 -10.61 1.22 -0.37
CA PRO A 352 -11.84 1.97 -0.64
C PRO A 352 -12.67 1.27 -1.72
N LEU A 353 -13.99 1.34 -1.59
CA LEU A 353 -14.92 0.95 -2.65
C LEU A 353 -15.23 2.16 -3.52
N VAL A 354 -15.18 1.97 -4.83
CA VAL A 354 -15.62 2.98 -5.80
C VAL A 354 -17.02 2.64 -6.30
N GLN A 355 -17.80 3.63 -6.68
CA GLN A 355 -19.09 3.44 -7.35
C GLN A 355 -18.87 3.38 -8.86
N ALA A 356 -19.53 2.43 -9.52
CA ALA A 356 -19.48 2.30 -10.96
C ALA A 356 -20.83 1.85 -11.53
N THR A 357 -21.12 2.27 -12.76
CA THR A 357 -22.33 1.86 -13.48
C THR A 357 -22.17 0.43 -13.97
N LEU A 358 -23.08 -0.46 -13.56
CA LEU A 358 -23.11 -1.85 -14.00
C LEU A 358 -23.51 -1.94 -15.48
N GLN A 359 -22.70 -2.62 -16.28
CA GLN A 359 -23.03 -3.00 -17.66
C GLN A 359 -23.53 -4.44 -17.68
N GLY A 360 -24.81 -4.63 -18.05
CA GLY A 360 -25.54 -5.87 -17.93
C GLY A 360 -26.24 -6.02 -16.59
N SER A 361 -26.94 -7.14 -16.38
CA SER A 361 -27.63 -7.44 -15.12
C SER A 361 -26.94 -8.58 -14.38
N LEU A 362 -27.13 -8.63 -13.05
CA LEU A 362 -26.64 -9.74 -12.24
C LEU A 362 -27.74 -10.19 -11.25
N ARG A 363 -27.64 -11.46 -10.83
CA ARG A 363 -28.43 -12.04 -9.73
C ARG A 363 -27.50 -12.39 -8.58
N SER A 364 -27.98 -12.19 -7.36
CA SER A 364 -27.27 -12.44 -6.13
C SER A 364 -28.06 -13.43 -5.25
N VAL A 365 -27.32 -14.15 -4.40
CA VAL A 365 -27.93 -15.08 -3.44
C VAL A 365 -28.20 -14.32 -2.13
N PRO A 366 -29.43 -14.28 -1.63
CA PRO A 366 -29.76 -13.58 -0.41
C PRO A 366 -29.03 -14.15 0.80
N GLY A 367 -28.76 -13.30 1.79
CA GLY A 367 -28.10 -13.67 3.04
C GLY A 367 -26.58 -13.84 2.94
N ARG A 368 -25.97 -13.47 1.81
CA ARG A 368 -24.52 -13.52 1.63
C ARG A 368 -24.01 -12.34 0.82
N ARG A 369 -22.97 -11.69 1.31
CA ARG A 369 -22.23 -10.67 0.51
C ARG A 369 -21.52 -11.37 -0.65
N GLN A 370 -21.80 -10.92 -1.88
CA GLN A 370 -21.14 -11.49 -3.06
C GLN A 370 -20.01 -10.62 -3.54
N PHE A 371 -18.94 -11.29 -3.97
CA PHE A 371 -17.77 -10.69 -4.59
C PHE A 371 -17.60 -11.28 -5.99
N LEU A 372 -18.12 -10.57 -6.99
CA LEU A 372 -18.16 -11.04 -8.37
C LEU A 372 -16.98 -10.48 -9.15
N ARG A 373 -16.20 -11.35 -9.78
CA ARG A 373 -15.10 -10.93 -10.66
C ARG A 373 -15.60 -10.02 -11.76
N ALA A 374 -14.90 -8.93 -12.00
CA ALA A 374 -15.35 -7.88 -12.91
C ALA A 374 -14.20 -7.21 -13.68
N ARG A 375 -14.56 -6.58 -14.77
CA ARG A 375 -13.74 -5.61 -15.50
C ARG A 375 -14.28 -4.23 -15.21
N PHE A 376 -13.49 -3.45 -14.51
CA PHE A 376 -13.72 -2.05 -14.20
C PHE A 376 -12.96 -1.18 -15.20
N ALA A 377 -13.58 -0.12 -15.68
CA ALA A 377 -12.99 0.88 -16.55
C ALA A 377 -13.46 2.28 -16.15
N ILE A 378 -12.64 3.28 -16.43
CA ILE A 378 -12.98 4.69 -16.34
C ILE A 378 -12.72 5.28 -17.72
N ASP A 379 -13.73 5.92 -18.28
CA ASP A 379 -13.68 6.63 -19.54
C ASP A 379 -14.32 8.03 -19.41
N HIS A 380 -14.58 8.71 -20.54
CA HIS A 380 -15.19 10.04 -20.55
C HIS A 380 -16.63 10.05 -20.03
N ASP A 381 -17.34 8.93 -20.06
CA ASP A 381 -18.71 8.78 -19.54
C ASP A 381 -18.74 8.41 -18.05
N GLY A 382 -17.57 8.16 -17.45
CA GLY A 382 -17.41 7.86 -16.04
C GLY A 382 -16.94 6.43 -15.75
N ALA A 383 -17.17 5.98 -14.51
CA ALA A 383 -16.77 4.65 -14.06
C ALA A 383 -17.81 3.61 -14.45
N SER A 384 -17.38 2.55 -15.12
CA SER A 384 -18.22 1.43 -15.52
C SER A 384 -17.63 0.09 -15.09
N VAL A 385 -18.48 -0.92 -14.90
CA VAL A 385 -18.07 -2.26 -14.52
C VAL A 385 -18.98 -3.32 -15.14
N ARG A 386 -18.36 -4.43 -15.58
CA ARG A 386 -19.09 -5.62 -16.08
C ARG A 386 -18.51 -6.89 -15.46
N THR A 387 -19.34 -7.92 -15.30
CA THR A 387 -18.87 -9.21 -14.79
C THR A 387 -17.84 -9.85 -15.71
N ALA A 388 -16.84 -10.52 -15.14
CA ALA A 388 -15.79 -11.24 -15.86
C ALA A 388 -15.87 -12.75 -15.59
N GLY A 389 -16.30 -13.50 -16.59
CA GLY A 389 -16.47 -14.95 -16.50
C GLY A 389 -17.69 -15.39 -15.69
N GLY A 390 -17.79 -16.69 -15.40
CA GLY A 390 -18.88 -17.28 -14.63
C GLY A 390 -18.68 -17.12 -13.10
N THR A 391 -19.63 -17.59 -12.29
CA THR A 391 -19.62 -17.47 -10.82
C THR A 391 -18.83 -18.57 -10.10
N GLY A 392 -18.35 -19.61 -10.80
CA GLY A 392 -17.64 -20.74 -10.20
C GLY A 392 -16.33 -20.35 -9.50
N SER A 393 -16.10 -20.87 -8.29
CA SER A 393 -14.93 -20.58 -7.46
C SER A 393 -13.62 -21.23 -7.95
N HIS A 394 -13.71 -22.16 -8.91
CA HIS A 394 -12.57 -22.83 -9.55
C HIS A 394 -12.11 -22.13 -10.86
N LEU A 395 -12.82 -21.11 -11.34
CA LEU A 395 -12.58 -20.48 -12.63
C LEU A 395 -11.41 -19.49 -12.59
N LEU A 396 -10.19 -19.98 -12.47
CA LEU A 396 -8.96 -19.19 -12.37
C LEU A 396 -8.73 -18.29 -13.60
N GLY A 397 -9.04 -18.76 -14.80
CA GLY A 397 -8.94 -17.96 -16.02
C GLY A 397 -9.86 -16.72 -16.03
N GLY A 398 -11.03 -16.81 -15.36
CA GLY A 398 -11.91 -15.66 -15.14
C GLY A 398 -11.32 -14.66 -14.13
N LEU A 399 -10.61 -15.16 -13.12
CA LEU A 399 -9.92 -14.33 -12.15
C LEU A 399 -8.77 -13.54 -12.81
N ALA A 400 -7.97 -14.20 -13.63
CA ALA A 400 -6.84 -13.56 -14.31
C ALA A 400 -7.27 -12.44 -15.29
N ARG A 401 -8.50 -12.47 -15.78
CA ARG A 401 -9.06 -11.41 -16.64
C ARG A 401 -9.76 -10.30 -15.90
N ALA A 402 -10.02 -10.47 -14.59
CA ALA A 402 -10.65 -9.46 -13.76
C ALA A 402 -9.60 -8.46 -13.25
N ASN A 403 -10.01 -7.20 -13.09
CA ASN A 403 -9.23 -6.17 -12.41
C ASN A 403 -10.02 -5.54 -11.23
N ALA A 404 -11.19 -6.11 -10.93
CA ALA A 404 -12.06 -5.64 -9.87
C ALA A 404 -12.99 -6.75 -9.37
N LEU A 405 -13.60 -6.52 -8.20
CA LEU A 405 -14.69 -7.30 -7.66
C LEU A 405 -15.91 -6.39 -7.48
N ILE A 406 -17.06 -6.75 -8.07
CA ILE A 406 -18.34 -6.13 -7.73
C ILE A 406 -18.73 -6.67 -6.36
N VAL A 407 -19.05 -5.78 -5.42
CA VAL A 407 -19.50 -6.10 -4.07
C VAL A 407 -21.00 -5.94 -3.99
N VAL A 408 -21.74 -7.05 -3.86
CA VAL A 408 -23.20 -7.04 -3.73
C VAL A 408 -23.57 -7.33 -2.28
N PRO A 409 -24.33 -6.42 -1.63
CA PRO A 409 -24.76 -6.61 -0.25
C PRO A 409 -25.63 -7.85 -0.03
N GLU A 410 -25.72 -8.28 1.21
CA GLU A 410 -26.41 -9.52 1.64
C GLU A 410 -27.92 -9.52 1.38
N ASP A 411 -28.54 -8.36 1.37
CA ASP A 411 -29.97 -8.13 1.17
C ASP A 411 -30.37 -7.96 -0.32
N THR A 412 -29.38 -7.81 -1.19
CA THR A 412 -29.58 -7.56 -2.62
C THR A 412 -29.67 -8.88 -3.38
N THR A 413 -30.76 -9.13 -4.10
CA THR A 413 -30.99 -10.35 -4.89
C THR A 413 -30.79 -10.16 -6.39
N ALA A 414 -30.87 -8.94 -6.89
CA ALA A 414 -30.64 -8.61 -8.30
C ALA A 414 -30.21 -7.17 -8.44
N VAL A 415 -29.38 -6.90 -9.47
CA VAL A 415 -29.00 -5.55 -9.89
C VAL A 415 -29.25 -5.46 -11.40
N ALA A 416 -29.98 -4.42 -11.82
CA ALA A 416 -30.30 -4.19 -13.23
C ALA A 416 -29.14 -3.50 -13.96
N ASP A 417 -29.15 -3.60 -15.27
CA ASP A 417 -28.27 -2.82 -16.14
C ASP A 417 -28.40 -1.32 -15.86
N GLY A 418 -27.29 -0.60 -15.88
CA GLY A 418 -27.24 0.85 -15.61
C GLY A 418 -27.29 1.25 -14.12
N GLN A 419 -27.52 0.32 -13.19
CA GLN A 419 -27.50 0.64 -11.76
C GLN A 419 -26.08 0.84 -11.22
N GLN A 420 -25.95 1.69 -10.20
CA GLN A 420 -24.69 1.89 -9.47
C GLN A 420 -24.40 0.71 -8.54
N VAL A 421 -23.16 0.23 -8.57
CA VAL A 421 -22.68 -0.85 -7.70
C VAL A 421 -21.35 -0.47 -7.05
N SER A 422 -21.12 -1.02 -5.87
CA SER A 422 -19.83 -0.88 -5.19
C SER A 422 -18.80 -1.83 -5.80
N VAL A 423 -17.62 -1.32 -6.07
CA VAL A 423 -16.52 -2.05 -6.73
C VAL A 423 -15.24 -1.95 -5.92
N LEU A 424 -14.64 -3.09 -5.62
CA LEU A 424 -13.30 -3.20 -5.08
C LEU A 424 -12.31 -3.30 -6.27
N VAL A 425 -11.53 -2.27 -6.51
CA VAL A 425 -10.52 -2.27 -7.58
C VAL A 425 -9.26 -2.98 -7.10
N LEU A 426 -8.77 -3.96 -7.88
CA LEU A 426 -7.67 -4.84 -7.50
C LEU A 426 -6.29 -4.32 -7.93
N ASP A 427 -6.21 -3.72 -9.12
CA ASP A 427 -4.94 -3.40 -9.79
C ASP A 427 -4.40 -1.99 -9.44
N ARG A 428 -5.06 -1.27 -8.54
CA ARG A 428 -4.65 0.09 -8.12
C ARG A 428 -4.58 0.18 -6.61
N GLU A 429 -3.53 0.80 -6.08
CA GLU A 429 -3.59 1.43 -4.76
C GLU A 429 -4.38 2.74 -4.91
N LEU A 430 -5.59 2.73 -4.40
CA LEU A 430 -6.45 3.93 -4.33
C LEU A 430 -6.26 4.60 -2.98
#